data_5fb065f0529e36a2c041dd9fd6704f15
#
_entry.id   5fb065f0529e36a2c041dd9fd6704f15
#
_cell.length_a   1.000
_cell.length_b   1.000
_cell.length_c   1.000
_cell.angle_alpha   90.00
_cell.angle_beta   90.00
_cell.angle_gamma   90.00
#
_symmetry.space_group_name_H-M   'P 1'
#
loop_
_entity.id
_entity.type
_entity.pdbx_description
1 polymer ?
#
loop_
_entity_poly.entity_id
_entity_poly.type
_entity_poly.pdbx_seq_one_letter_code
_entity_poly.pdbx_strand_id
1 'polypeptide(L)'
;MKKEKKMSEEEIKKMFHGIQQKLETLQDEKASFMFLTNEGNHFTIAGNPTDITAQLSFAMMRYPIVRDIIKNCVEKFDELNALWGKEVKNMKLDHQIEKNSGRL
;
A
#
# COMPACT_ATOMS: atom_id res chain seq x y z
N MET A 1 13.11 -20.91 -27.45
CA MET A 1 13.13 -20.12 -26.30
C MET A 1 11.98 -19.14 -26.23
N LYS A 2 11.38 -19.07 -25.13
CA LYS A 2 10.26 -18.23 -24.99
C LYS A 2 10.67 -16.86 -24.53
N LYS A 3 10.23 -15.87 -25.21
CA LYS A 3 10.58 -14.55 -24.87
C LYS A 3 9.51 -13.93 -24.00
N GLU A 4 9.89 -13.42 -22.89
CA GLU A 4 8.92 -12.80 -22.03
C GLU A 4 8.48 -11.49 -22.62
N LYS A 5 7.18 -11.32 -22.65
CA LYS A 5 6.64 -10.11 -23.16
C LYS A 5 6.54 -9.10 -22.03
N LYS A 6 7.18 -7.97 -22.20
CA LYS A 6 7.10 -6.93 -21.19
C LYS A 6 5.83 -6.15 -21.36
N MET A 7 5.21 -5.84 -20.25
CA MET A 7 4.02 -5.03 -20.30
C MET A 7 4.39 -3.57 -20.50
N SER A 8 3.58 -2.88 -21.26
CA SER A 8 3.76 -1.45 -21.41
C SER A 8 3.32 -0.74 -20.14
N GLU A 9 3.69 0.53 -20.03
CA GLU A 9 3.25 1.31 -18.88
C GLU A 9 1.74 1.40 -18.80
N GLU A 10 1.10 1.49 -19.95
CA GLU A 10 -0.36 1.54 -19.97
C GLU A 10 -0.98 0.27 -19.47
N GLU A 11 -0.40 -0.85 -19.85
CA GLU A 11 -0.91 -2.13 -19.39
C GLU A 11 -0.74 -2.29 -17.89
N ILE A 12 0.38 -1.84 -17.37
CA ILE A 12 0.64 -1.91 -15.94
C ILE A 12 -0.37 -1.04 -15.18
N LYS A 13 -0.61 0.15 -15.67
CA LYS A 13 -1.59 1.03 -15.07
C LYS A 13 -2.96 0.40 -15.02
N LYS A 14 -3.36 -0.21 -16.13
CA LYS A 14 -4.67 -0.84 -16.19
C LYS A 14 -4.76 -2.00 -15.22
N MET A 15 -3.69 -2.74 -15.11
CA MET A 15 -3.67 -3.88 -14.18
C MET A 15 -3.80 -3.40 -12.74
N PHE A 16 -3.01 -2.41 -12.35
CA PHE A 16 -3.08 -1.90 -10.99
C PHE A 16 -4.44 -1.30 -10.69
N HIS A 17 -4.98 -0.57 -11.66
CA HIS A 17 -6.30 0.02 -11.48
C HIS A 17 -7.36 -1.07 -11.28
N GLY A 18 -7.28 -2.12 -12.07
CA GLY A 18 -8.22 -3.24 -11.93
C GLY A 18 -8.12 -3.93 -10.59
N ILE A 19 -6.88 -4.13 -10.12
CA ILE A 19 -6.68 -4.73 -8.81
C ILE A 19 -7.25 -3.85 -7.72
N GLN A 20 -7.00 -2.55 -7.83
CA GLN A 20 -7.48 -1.61 -6.84
C GLN A 20 -9.00 -1.61 -6.77
N GLN A 21 -9.66 -1.63 -7.93
CA GLN A 21 -11.11 -1.66 -7.96
C GLN A 21 -11.66 -2.91 -7.30
N LYS A 22 -11.00 -4.03 -7.53
CA LYS A 22 -11.44 -5.26 -6.89
C LYS A 22 -11.22 -5.22 -5.39
N LEU A 23 -10.11 -4.64 -4.96
CA LEU A 23 -9.84 -4.53 -3.53
C LEU A 23 -10.84 -3.62 -2.84
N GLU A 24 -11.30 -2.59 -3.54
CA GLU A 24 -12.26 -1.68 -2.95
C GLU A 24 -13.57 -2.38 -2.61
N THR A 25 -13.90 -3.43 -3.35
CA THR A 25 -15.12 -4.17 -3.02
C THR A 25 -14.97 -4.94 -1.72
N LEU A 26 -13.75 -5.14 -1.25
CA LEU A 26 -13.50 -5.87 -0.02
C LEU A 26 -13.56 -4.99 1.21
N GLN A 27 -13.76 -3.69 1.03
CA GLN A 27 -13.75 -2.79 2.18
C GLN A 27 -14.88 -3.07 3.13
N ASP A 28 -15.98 -3.59 2.64
CA ASP A 28 -17.11 -3.92 3.47
C ASP A 28 -17.00 -5.33 4.04
N GLU A 29 -15.95 -6.05 3.66
CA GLU A 29 -15.70 -7.38 4.19
C GLU A 29 -14.77 -7.27 5.37
N LYS A 30 -14.46 -8.43 5.94
CA LYS A 30 -13.55 -8.43 7.07
C LYS A 30 -12.12 -8.70 6.65
N ALA A 31 -11.76 -8.23 5.48
CA ALA A 31 -10.40 -8.39 4.97
C ALA A 31 -9.56 -7.19 5.38
N SER A 32 -8.32 -7.46 5.75
CA SER A 32 -7.38 -6.41 6.08
C SER A 32 -6.25 -6.47 5.07
N PHE A 33 -5.94 -5.34 4.44
CA PHE A 33 -4.91 -5.35 3.41
C PHE A 33 -4.34 -3.97 3.18
N MET A 34 -3.22 -3.94 2.50
CA MET A 34 -2.55 -2.74 2.07
C MET A 34 -2.09 -2.96 0.65
N PHE A 35 -2.37 -2.05 -0.24
CA PHE A 35 -1.96 -2.15 -1.62
C PHE A 35 -1.30 -0.84 -2.02
N LEU A 36 -0.04 -0.92 -2.40
CA LEU A 36 0.75 0.25 -2.75
C LEU A 36 1.30 0.09 -4.15
N THR A 37 1.22 1.15 -4.93
CA THR A 37 1.84 1.14 -6.24
C THR A 37 2.55 2.46 -6.47
N ASN A 38 3.40 2.49 -7.46
CA ASN A 38 4.04 3.73 -7.85
C ASN A 38 3.28 4.42 -8.99
N GLU A 39 2.05 3.97 -9.24
CA GLU A 39 1.23 4.56 -10.28
C GLU A 39 0.37 5.66 -9.70
N GLY A 40 0.73 6.87 -10.05
CA GLY A 40 0.02 8.01 -9.52
C GLY A 40 0.19 8.02 -8.01
N ASN A 41 -0.81 8.41 -7.32
CA ASN A 41 -0.74 8.45 -5.86
C ASN A 41 -1.71 7.45 -5.28
N HIS A 42 -1.68 6.26 -5.87
CA HIS A 42 -2.68 5.27 -5.50
C HIS A 42 -2.16 4.31 -4.45
N PHE A 43 -2.86 4.25 -3.37
CA PHE A 43 -2.67 3.18 -2.41
C PHE A 43 -4.01 2.95 -1.73
N THR A 44 -4.21 1.73 -1.34
CA THR A 44 -5.46 1.32 -0.72
C THR A 44 -5.13 0.61 0.57
N ILE A 45 -5.76 1.03 1.62
CA ILE A 45 -5.57 0.44 2.94
C ILE A 45 -6.93 0.23 3.55
N ALA A 46 -7.19 -0.94 4.04
CA ALA A 46 -8.46 -1.23 4.67
C ALA A 46 -8.29 -2.32 5.71
N GLY A 47 -9.23 -2.36 6.64
CA GLY A 47 -9.27 -3.42 7.62
C GLY A 47 -8.65 -3.02 8.95
N ASN A 48 -8.24 -4.01 9.68
CA ASN A 48 -7.78 -3.84 11.05
C ASN A 48 -6.27 -3.63 11.10
N PRO A 49 -5.82 -2.51 11.67
CA PRO A 49 -4.38 -2.22 11.73
C PRO A 49 -3.58 -3.31 12.44
N THR A 50 -4.18 -3.97 13.42
CA THR A 50 -3.48 -5.04 14.11
C THR A 50 -3.19 -6.20 13.17
N ASP A 51 -4.17 -6.55 12.34
CA ASP A 51 -3.97 -7.61 11.34
C ASP A 51 -2.91 -7.21 10.33
N ILE A 52 -2.95 -5.96 9.88
CA ILE A 52 -1.97 -5.47 8.92
C ILE A 52 -0.58 -5.51 9.53
N THR A 53 -0.47 -5.09 10.79
CA THR A 53 0.81 -5.10 11.48
C THR A 53 1.37 -6.52 11.57
N ALA A 54 0.51 -7.47 11.90
CA ALA A 54 0.95 -8.86 12.02
C ALA A 54 1.46 -9.38 10.69
N GLN A 55 0.70 -9.14 9.63
CA GLN A 55 1.09 -9.63 8.31
C GLN A 55 2.36 -8.96 7.81
N LEU A 56 2.47 -7.67 8.05
CA LEU A 56 3.67 -6.95 7.64
C LEU A 56 4.88 -7.46 8.42
N SER A 57 4.71 -7.75 9.70
CA SER A 57 5.80 -8.30 10.50
C SER A 57 6.23 -9.66 9.99
N PHE A 58 5.27 -10.49 9.60
CA PHE A 58 5.60 -11.79 9.01
C PHE A 58 6.39 -11.61 7.72
N ALA A 59 5.99 -10.63 6.90
CA ALA A 59 6.72 -10.36 5.67
C ALA A 59 8.15 -9.89 5.96
N MET A 60 8.31 -9.09 7.00
CA MET A 60 9.64 -8.63 7.39
C MET A 60 10.53 -9.78 7.84
N MET A 61 9.95 -10.74 8.53
CA MET A 61 10.70 -11.92 8.97
C MET A 61 11.09 -12.78 7.80
N ARG A 62 10.19 -12.90 6.84
CA ARG A 62 10.43 -13.76 5.68
C ARG A 62 11.37 -13.10 4.68
N TYR A 63 11.25 -11.80 4.49
CA TYR A 63 12.01 -11.07 3.49
C TYR A 63 12.69 -9.87 4.12
N PRO A 64 13.99 -9.97 4.40
CA PRO A 64 14.70 -8.86 5.05
C PRO A 64 14.59 -7.54 4.30
N ILE A 65 14.41 -7.58 2.98
CA ILE A 65 14.27 -6.35 2.21
C ILE A 65 13.03 -5.58 2.64
N VAL A 66 11.98 -6.29 3.05
CA VAL A 66 10.76 -5.62 3.52
C VAL A 66 11.07 -4.87 4.81
N ARG A 67 11.82 -5.50 5.71
CA ARG A 67 12.22 -4.85 6.94
C ARG A 67 13.03 -3.59 6.66
N ASP A 68 13.96 -3.68 5.71
CA ASP A 68 14.79 -2.54 5.38
C ASP A 68 13.94 -1.40 4.80
N ILE A 69 12.97 -1.72 3.99
CA ILE A 69 12.08 -0.71 3.43
C ILE A 69 11.30 -0.01 4.55
N ILE A 70 10.74 -0.78 5.46
CA ILE A 70 9.97 -0.22 6.55
C ILE A 70 10.85 0.65 7.43
N LYS A 71 12.04 0.15 7.72
CA LYS A 71 12.98 0.92 8.54
C LYS A 71 13.30 2.25 7.88
N ASN A 72 13.56 2.24 6.58
CA ASN A 72 13.83 3.48 5.87
C ASN A 72 12.66 4.43 5.91
N CYS A 73 11.44 3.90 5.80
CA CYS A 73 10.26 4.75 5.86
C CYS A 73 10.18 5.46 7.20
N VAL A 74 10.42 4.73 8.28
CA VAL A 74 10.33 5.31 9.61
C VAL A 74 11.45 6.33 9.81
N GLU A 75 12.66 6.00 9.39
CA GLU A 75 13.79 6.89 9.59
C GLU A 75 13.67 8.17 8.79
N LYS A 76 13.07 8.09 7.62
CA LYS A 76 12.97 9.26 6.76
C LYS A 76 11.65 9.98 6.86
N PHE A 77 10.78 9.51 7.73
CA PHE A 77 9.43 10.05 7.79
C PHE A 77 9.42 11.55 8.08
N ASP A 78 10.17 11.98 9.09
CA ASP A 78 10.14 13.39 9.47
C ASP A 78 10.64 14.28 8.35
N GLU A 79 11.71 13.86 7.69
CA GLU A 79 12.28 14.62 6.60
C GLU A 79 11.31 14.72 5.43
N LEU A 80 10.73 13.58 5.06
CA LEU A 80 9.80 13.58 3.94
C LEU A 80 8.52 14.30 4.27
N ASN A 81 8.09 14.22 5.51
CA ASN A 81 6.90 14.94 5.94
C ASN A 81 7.10 16.43 5.86
N ALA A 82 8.31 16.91 6.18
CA ALA A 82 8.60 18.32 6.06
C ALA A 82 8.55 18.80 4.62
N LEU A 83 8.97 17.93 3.69
CA LEU A 83 9.02 18.29 2.28
C LEU A 83 7.67 18.13 1.59
N TRP A 84 6.96 17.06 1.89
CA TRP A 84 5.80 16.65 1.12
C TRP A 84 4.51 16.51 1.91
N GLY A 85 4.58 16.66 3.23
CA GLY A 85 3.44 16.34 4.08
C GLY A 85 2.17 17.09 3.71
N LYS A 86 2.30 18.36 3.38
CA LYS A 86 1.15 19.16 3.02
C LYS A 86 0.48 18.66 1.75
N GLU A 87 1.31 18.41 0.74
CA GLU A 87 0.77 17.93 -0.52
C GLU A 87 0.13 16.58 -0.36
N VAL A 88 0.74 15.71 0.41
CA VAL A 88 0.21 14.38 0.63
C VAL A 88 -1.14 14.44 1.34
N LYS A 89 -1.26 15.30 2.32
CA LYS A 89 -2.52 15.42 3.05
C LYS A 89 -3.63 15.96 2.19
N ASN A 90 -3.29 16.70 1.15
CA ASN A 90 -4.28 17.27 0.25
C ASN A 90 -4.56 16.38 -0.95
N MET A 91 -3.84 15.27 -1.05
CA MET A 91 -4.09 14.36 -2.14
C MET A 91 -5.40 13.66 -1.98
N LYS A 92 -6.02 13.35 -3.13
CA LYS A 92 -7.17 12.52 -3.12
C LYS A 92 -6.70 11.10 -3.11
N LEU A 93 -7.01 10.38 -2.06
CA LEU A 93 -6.51 9.03 -1.88
C LEU A 93 -7.62 8.03 -2.09
N ASP A 94 -7.26 6.93 -2.77
CA ASP A 94 -8.19 5.83 -2.95
C ASP A 94 -7.95 4.85 -1.83
N HIS A 95 -8.34 5.25 -0.64
CA HIS A 95 -8.11 4.38 0.49
C HIS A 95 -9.14 4.65 1.56
N GLN A 96 -9.29 3.68 2.40
CA GLN A 96 -10.07 3.83 3.60
C GLN A 96 -9.45 2.99 4.68
N ILE A 97 -9.38 3.56 5.86
CA ILE A 97 -8.96 2.82 7.01
C ILE A 97 -10.21 2.59 7.83
N GLU A 98 -10.43 1.34 8.20
CA GLU A 98 -11.62 1.00 8.93
C GLU A 98 -11.66 1.77 10.23
N LYS A 99 -12.79 2.44 10.48
CA LYS A 99 -12.86 3.32 11.62
C LYS A 99 -12.89 2.60 12.93
N ASN A 100 -13.43 1.40 12.93
CA ASN A 100 -13.55 0.64 14.15
C ASN A 100 -12.43 -0.35 14.33
N SER A 101 -11.35 -0.17 13.58
CA SER A 101 -10.26 -1.09 13.65
C SER A 101 -9.63 -1.03 15.03
N GLY A 102 -8.97 -2.08 15.40
CA GLY A 102 -8.30 -2.13 16.67
C GLY A 102 -7.16 -1.16 16.74
N ARG A 103 -6.74 -0.86 17.92
CA ARG A 103 -5.58 -0.03 18.12
C ARG A 103 -4.36 -0.89 18.25
N LEU A 104 -3.29 -0.39 17.76
CA LEU A 104 -2.04 -1.13 17.85
C LEU A 104 -1.48 -1.07 19.25
#